data_8b25933f075830984a08ea667fa179d9
#
_entry.id   8b25933f075830984a08ea667fa179d9
#
_cell.length_a   1.000
_cell.length_b   1.000
_cell.length_c   1.000
_cell.angle_alpha   90.00
_cell.angle_beta   90.00
_cell.angle_gamma   90.00
#
_symmetry.space_group_name_H-M   'P 1'
#
loop_
_entity.id
_entity.type
_entity.pdbx_description
1 polymer ?
#
loop_
_entity_poly.entity_id
_entity_poly.type
_entity_poly.pdbx_seq_one_letter_code
_entity_poly.pdbx_strand_id
1 'polypeptide(L)'
;VSYVEMKNAGNVRKVRFLPFFLPTFLSFFIFVLSIVFSALSEKTDFDSTIMVLSIAAISLLYWIIAFWMDRRPVEVICNDSDTNINYTRSKKNVWKNFWLACVWLNLAYTLITLLSLVSDAIRPGIFLVGSIAYALVLLILIIPLGKKFKNIEKRYASSFDPAFKTNEDEAWIFGLFYYNPKDKSSIVETRAGIGTSVNMATGLGKGLTIFSIIAMLSIPFISIFMIMEEFTPIHLVIKDDTLYCEHIFENYAIDTDTISNVSLVDE
;
A
#
# COMPACT_ATOMS: atom_id res chain seq x y z
N VAL A 1 -27.44 24.45 -6.58
CA VAL A 1 -26.45 23.57 -7.24
C VAL A 1 -26.37 24.01 -8.69
N SER A 2 -25.29 24.71 -9.05
CA SER A 2 -25.03 25.11 -10.42
C SER A 2 -24.58 23.88 -11.20
N TYR A 3 -25.39 23.42 -12.14
CA TYR A 3 -24.97 22.38 -13.09
C TYR A 3 -24.23 23.06 -14.25
N VAL A 4 -22.93 22.75 -14.37
CA VAL A 4 -22.19 23.09 -15.60
C VAL A 4 -22.37 21.91 -16.56
N GLU A 5 -22.99 22.18 -17.71
CA GLU A 5 -23.12 21.20 -18.77
C GLU A 5 -21.75 20.97 -19.41
N MET A 6 -21.12 19.88 -19.08
CA MET A 6 -19.77 19.56 -19.56
C MET A 6 -19.82 18.99 -20.97
N LYS A 7 -19.70 19.84 -21.98
CA LYS A 7 -19.80 19.50 -23.41
C LYS A 7 -18.82 18.44 -23.90
N ASN A 8 -17.76 18.12 -23.18
CA ASN A 8 -16.71 17.20 -23.60
C ASN A 8 -16.18 16.29 -22.48
N ALA A 9 -16.96 16.03 -21.43
CA ALA A 9 -16.50 15.20 -20.29
C ALA A 9 -16.05 13.79 -20.71
N GLY A 10 -16.57 13.24 -21.82
CA GLY A 10 -16.17 11.96 -22.39
C GLY A 10 -14.78 11.95 -23.04
N ASN A 11 -14.22 13.12 -23.36
CA ASN A 11 -12.92 13.27 -24.04
C ASN A 11 -11.74 13.52 -23.09
N VAL A 12 -11.92 13.36 -21.78
CA VAL A 12 -10.77 13.30 -20.87
C VAL A 12 -9.98 12.04 -21.24
N ARG A 13 -8.86 12.24 -21.91
CA ARG A 13 -8.01 11.16 -22.45
C ARG A 13 -7.69 10.20 -21.32
N LYS A 14 -8.26 8.99 -21.36
CA LYS A 14 -8.00 7.94 -20.38
C LYS A 14 -6.49 7.73 -20.29
N VAL A 15 -5.99 7.62 -19.07
CA VAL A 15 -4.57 7.30 -18.83
C VAL A 15 -4.21 6.01 -19.54
N ARG A 16 -3.11 6.00 -20.29
CA ARG A 16 -2.60 4.76 -20.87
C ARG A 16 -1.97 3.94 -19.72
N PHE A 17 -2.58 2.81 -19.40
CA PHE A 17 -2.08 1.89 -18.36
C PHE A 17 -1.01 0.92 -18.86
N LEU A 18 -0.73 0.90 -20.17
CA LEU A 18 0.32 0.06 -20.73
C LEU A 18 1.69 0.22 -20.03
N PRO A 19 2.15 1.44 -19.63
CA PRO A 19 3.40 1.59 -18.90
C PRO A 19 3.44 0.92 -17.54
N PHE A 20 2.30 0.65 -16.90
CA PHE A 20 2.20 -0.06 -15.63
C PHE A 20 2.28 -1.58 -15.82
N PHE A 21 1.83 -2.07 -16.97
CA PHE A 21 1.80 -3.50 -17.26
C PHE A 21 3.18 -4.12 -17.20
N LEU A 22 4.15 -3.52 -17.87
CA LEU A 22 5.50 -4.09 -17.98
C LEU A 22 6.18 -4.31 -16.61
N PRO A 23 6.33 -3.31 -15.74
CA PRO A 23 6.99 -3.52 -14.45
C PRO A 23 6.18 -4.44 -13.53
N THR A 24 4.84 -4.43 -13.57
CA THR A 24 4.00 -5.35 -12.81
C THR A 24 4.18 -6.79 -13.30
N PHE A 25 4.15 -7.00 -14.61
CA PHE A 25 4.39 -8.31 -15.20
C PHE A 25 5.77 -8.85 -14.83
N LEU A 26 6.82 -8.01 -14.93
CA LEU A 26 8.17 -8.40 -14.55
C LEU A 26 8.29 -8.76 -13.07
N SER A 27 7.59 -8.06 -12.17
CA SER A 27 7.56 -8.40 -10.74
C SER A 27 6.97 -9.79 -10.49
N PHE A 28 5.86 -10.14 -11.18
CA PHE A 28 5.29 -11.47 -11.11
C PHE A 28 6.14 -12.53 -11.80
N PHE A 29 6.84 -12.19 -12.86
CA PHE A 29 7.80 -13.09 -13.51
C PHE A 29 8.97 -13.43 -12.56
N ILE A 30 9.48 -12.45 -11.83
CA ILE A 30 10.49 -12.66 -10.77
C ILE A 30 9.96 -13.59 -9.68
N PHE A 31 8.69 -13.44 -9.29
CA PHE A 31 8.05 -14.37 -8.34
C PHE A 31 8.03 -15.80 -8.88
N VAL A 32 7.67 -16.01 -10.15
CA VAL A 32 7.72 -17.35 -10.77
C VAL A 32 9.15 -17.90 -10.77
N LEU A 33 10.14 -17.06 -11.09
CA LEU A 33 11.55 -17.45 -11.00
C LEU A 33 11.97 -17.85 -9.58
N SER A 34 11.45 -17.17 -8.55
CA SER A 34 11.75 -17.53 -7.16
C SER A 34 11.21 -18.91 -6.78
N ILE A 35 10.03 -19.30 -7.29
CA ILE A 35 9.47 -20.65 -7.12
C ILE A 35 10.38 -21.69 -7.79
N VAL A 36 10.78 -21.45 -9.03
CA VAL A 36 11.66 -22.39 -9.77
C VAL A 36 13.00 -22.53 -9.05
N PHE A 37 13.57 -21.43 -8.57
CA PHE A 37 14.81 -21.45 -7.83
C PHE A 37 14.67 -22.20 -6.50
N SER A 38 13.57 -21.98 -5.76
CA SER A 38 13.25 -22.71 -4.54
C SER A 38 13.17 -24.21 -4.77
N ALA A 39 12.49 -24.63 -5.84
CA ALA A 39 12.34 -26.05 -6.18
C ALA A 39 13.66 -26.72 -6.59
N LEU A 40 14.62 -25.97 -7.15
CA LEU A 40 15.89 -26.52 -7.62
C LEU A 40 16.99 -26.52 -6.55
N SER A 41 16.94 -25.61 -5.58
CA SER A 41 18.07 -25.37 -4.66
C SER A 41 17.97 -26.06 -3.30
N GLU A 42 16.81 -26.67 -2.97
CA GLU A 42 16.50 -27.26 -1.64
C GLU A 42 16.78 -26.32 -0.43
N LYS A 43 17.23 -25.10 -0.69
CA LYS A 43 17.71 -24.12 0.30
C LYS A 43 16.74 -23.00 0.64
N THR A 44 15.73 -22.78 -0.20
CA THR A 44 14.76 -21.71 0.02
C THR A 44 13.50 -22.27 0.64
N ASP A 45 13.16 -21.72 1.79
CA ASP A 45 11.94 -22.04 2.49
C ASP A 45 10.71 -21.38 1.86
N PHE A 46 9.55 -21.90 2.21
CA PHE A 46 8.24 -21.42 1.75
C PHE A 46 8.04 -19.93 2.06
N ASP A 47 8.50 -19.46 3.21
CA ASP A 47 8.36 -18.08 3.68
C ASP A 47 9.06 -17.07 2.77
N SER A 48 10.24 -17.40 2.30
CA SER A 48 11.00 -16.58 1.35
C SER A 48 10.23 -16.37 0.03
N THR A 49 9.58 -17.42 -0.47
CA THR A 49 8.78 -17.37 -1.68
C THR A 49 7.51 -16.51 -1.50
N ILE A 50 6.83 -16.65 -0.34
CA ILE A 50 5.68 -15.80 0.02
C ILE A 50 6.10 -14.33 0.10
N MET A 51 7.29 -14.04 0.63
CA MET A 51 7.80 -12.68 0.71
C MET A 51 7.94 -12.05 -0.68
N VAL A 52 8.51 -12.75 -1.67
CA VAL A 52 8.60 -12.24 -3.05
C VAL A 52 7.21 -12.03 -3.66
N LEU A 53 6.27 -12.95 -3.43
CA LEU A 53 4.88 -12.79 -3.86
C LEU A 53 4.23 -11.54 -3.26
N SER A 54 4.41 -11.33 -1.97
CA SER A 54 3.84 -10.18 -1.26
C SER A 54 4.33 -8.86 -1.84
N ILE A 55 5.63 -8.76 -2.13
CA ILE A 55 6.23 -7.59 -2.75
C ILE A 55 5.73 -7.42 -4.19
N ALA A 56 5.64 -8.50 -4.98
CA ALA A 56 5.10 -8.43 -6.34
C ALA A 56 3.63 -7.98 -6.35
N ALA A 57 2.83 -8.43 -5.39
CA ALA A 57 1.42 -8.04 -5.24
C ALA A 57 1.24 -6.54 -4.98
N ILE A 58 2.19 -5.87 -4.32
CA ILE A 58 2.18 -4.42 -4.12
C ILE A 58 2.17 -3.68 -5.46
N SER A 59 2.81 -4.21 -6.51
CA SER A 59 2.73 -3.62 -7.86
C SER A 59 1.31 -3.56 -8.41
N LEU A 60 0.50 -4.60 -8.17
CA LEU A 60 -0.93 -4.59 -8.54
C LEU A 60 -1.70 -3.55 -7.73
N LEU A 61 -1.42 -3.44 -6.43
CA LEU A 61 -2.06 -2.44 -5.57
C LEU A 61 -1.80 -1.02 -6.09
N TYR A 62 -0.56 -0.68 -6.44
CA TYR A 62 -0.22 0.62 -7.03
C TYR A 62 -0.94 0.85 -8.36
N TRP A 63 -1.06 -0.17 -9.20
CA TRP A 63 -1.80 -0.08 -10.45
C TRP A 63 -3.31 0.14 -10.21
N ILE A 64 -3.92 -0.61 -9.29
CA ILE A 64 -5.33 -0.46 -8.91
C ILE A 64 -5.60 0.95 -8.38
N ILE A 65 -4.74 1.48 -7.51
CA ILE A 65 -4.88 2.83 -6.98
C ILE A 65 -4.78 3.88 -8.11
N ALA A 66 -3.78 3.74 -9.00
CA ALA A 66 -3.63 4.62 -10.15
C ALA A 66 -4.86 4.61 -11.07
N PHE A 67 -5.42 3.42 -11.32
CA PHE A 67 -6.64 3.24 -12.11
C PHE A 67 -7.86 3.89 -11.45
N TRP A 68 -8.01 3.75 -10.15
CA TRP A 68 -9.09 4.38 -9.39
C TRP A 68 -8.99 5.90 -9.41
N MET A 69 -7.79 6.43 -9.24
CA MET A 69 -7.56 7.88 -9.28
C MET A 69 -7.84 8.47 -10.66
N ASP A 70 -7.58 7.72 -11.74
CA ASP A 70 -7.91 8.18 -13.09
C ASP A 70 -9.43 8.24 -13.35
N ARG A 71 -10.21 7.40 -12.68
CA ARG A 71 -11.68 7.36 -12.82
C ARG A 71 -12.42 8.45 -12.05
N ARG A 72 -11.71 9.30 -11.30
CA ARG A 72 -12.35 10.43 -10.61
C ARG A 72 -13.03 11.35 -11.61
N PRO A 73 -14.17 11.94 -11.22
CA PRO A 73 -14.86 12.92 -12.02
C PRO A 73 -13.98 14.14 -12.31
N VAL A 74 -14.41 14.95 -13.26
CA VAL A 74 -13.76 16.23 -13.57
C VAL A 74 -14.09 17.21 -12.44
N GLU A 75 -13.07 17.87 -11.91
CA GLU A 75 -13.24 18.94 -10.93
C GLU A 75 -13.70 20.20 -11.63
N VAL A 76 -14.76 20.83 -11.10
CA VAL A 76 -15.34 22.05 -11.63
C VAL A 76 -14.81 23.23 -10.82
N ILE A 77 -13.98 24.05 -11.46
CA ILE A 77 -13.39 25.26 -10.87
C ILE A 77 -13.96 26.56 -11.45
N CYS A 78 -14.61 26.47 -12.61
CA CYS A 78 -15.19 27.58 -13.32
C CYS A 78 -16.29 27.14 -14.30
N ASN A 79 -16.94 28.07 -14.98
CA ASN A 79 -17.95 27.80 -16.00
C ASN A 79 -17.38 27.22 -17.32
N ASP A 80 -16.07 27.35 -17.55
CA ASP A 80 -15.44 26.84 -18.76
C ASP A 80 -15.05 25.35 -18.64
N SER A 81 -15.69 24.53 -19.48
CA SER A 81 -15.47 23.07 -19.51
C SER A 81 -14.06 22.69 -19.87
N ASP A 82 -13.40 23.38 -20.80
CA ASP A 82 -12.06 23.02 -21.27
C ASP A 82 -11.02 23.31 -20.18
N THR A 83 -11.18 24.39 -19.46
CA THR A 83 -10.35 24.73 -18.29
C THR A 83 -10.50 23.68 -17.18
N ASN A 84 -11.71 23.26 -16.85
CA ASN A 84 -11.98 22.21 -15.86
C ASN A 84 -11.33 20.88 -16.25
N ILE A 85 -11.46 20.47 -17.52
CA ILE A 85 -10.85 19.26 -18.07
C ILE A 85 -9.31 19.32 -18.00
N ASN A 86 -8.73 20.46 -18.40
CA ASN A 86 -7.28 20.64 -18.42
C ASN A 86 -6.68 20.69 -17.00
N TYR A 87 -7.36 21.33 -16.06
CA TYR A 87 -7.00 21.35 -14.65
C TYR A 87 -6.99 19.92 -14.08
N THR A 88 -8.10 19.21 -14.22
CA THR A 88 -8.22 17.82 -13.73
C THR A 88 -7.21 16.90 -14.39
N ARG A 89 -6.98 17.02 -15.71
CA ARG A 89 -5.96 16.24 -16.43
C ARG A 89 -4.56 16.50 -15.90
N SER A 90 -4.25 17.75 -15.58
CA SER A 90 -2.94 18.11 -15.02
C SER A 90 -2.71 17.43 -13.68
N LYS A 91 -3.71 17.41 -12.78
CA LYS A 91 -3.66 16.72 -11.50
C LYS A 91 -3.54 15.20 -11.66
N LYS A 92 -4.35 14.60 -12.53
CA LYS A 92 -4.29 13.15 -12.85
C LYS A 92 -2.93 12.72 -13.39
N ASN A 93 -2.27 13.55 -14.20
CA ASN A 93 -0.93 13.26 -14.72
C ASN A 93 0.13 13.26 -13.61
N VAL A 94 0.03 14.13 -12.61
CA VAL A 94 0.95 14.10 -11.44
C VAL A 94 0.82 12.79 -10.70
N TRP A 95 -0.41 12.37 -10.38
CA TRP A 95 -0.68 11.11 -9.71
C TRP A 95 -0.24 9.89 -10.52
N LYS A 96 -0.55 9.87 -11.82
CA LYS A 96 -0.12 8.80 -12.72
C LYS A 96 1.40 8.61 -12.68
N ASN A 97 2.15 9.70 -12.82
CA ASN A 97 3.60 9.65 -12.84
C ASN A 97 4.18 9.21 -11.50
N PHE A 98 3.55 9.61 -10.39
CA PHE A 98 3.93 9.15 -9.06
C PHE A 98 3.72 7.64 -8.90
N TRP A 99 2.54 7.13 -9.20
CA TRP A 99 2.25 5.69 -9.08
C TRP A 99 3.09 4.86 -10.05
N LEU A 100 3.35 5.37 -11.24
CA LEU A 100 4.26 4.70 -12.19
C LEU A 100 5.68 4.59 -11.62
N ALA A 101 6.19 5.65 -10.99
CA ALA A 101 7.49 5.60 -10.32
C ALA A 101 7.49 4.58 -9.17
N CYS A 102 6.41 4.51 -8.38
CA CYS A 102 6.26 3.51 -7.32
C CYS A 102 6.29 2.07 -7.85
N VAL A 103 5.64 1.78 -8.99
CA VAL A 103 5.66 0.43 -9.60
C VAL A 103 7.06 0.06 -10.09
N TRP A 104 7.79 0.97 -10.71
CA TRP A 104 9.19 0.74 -11.13
C TRP A 104 10.12 0.55 -9.94
N LEU A 105 9.96 1.35 -8.89
CA LEU A 105 10.72 1.20 -7.64
C LEU A 105 10.43 -0.17 -6.99
N ASN A 106 9.16 -0.58 -6.99
CA ASN A 106 8.75 -1.88 -6.46
C ASN A 106 9.36 -3.04 -7.24
N LEU A 107 9.45 -2.93 -8.58
CA LEU A 107 10.15 -3.92 -9.41
C LEU A 107 11.63 -4.04 -9.01
N ALA A 108 12.31 -2.90 -8.81
CA ALA A 108 13.70 -2.91 -8.35
C ALA A 108 13.84 -3.58 -6.98
N TYR A 109 12.91 -3.31 -6.07
CA TYR A 109 12.89 -3.94 -4.75
C TYR A 109 12.60 -5.44 -4.82
N THR A 110 11.68 -5.89 -5.69
CA THR A 110 11.42 -7.31 -5.95
C THR A 110 12.69 -8.03 -6.45
N LEU A 111 13.45 -7.37 -7.31
CA LEU A 111 14.71 -7.92 -7.81
C LEU A 111 15.78 -8.02 -6.72
N ILE A 112 15.91 -6.99 -5.87
CA ILE A 112 16.82 -7.01 -4.71
C ILE A 112 16.46 -8.16 -3.77
N THR A 113 15.17 -8.37 -3.52
CA THR A 113 14.67 -9.47 -2.69
C THR A 113 15.04 -10.82 -3.29
N LEU A 114 14.84 -11.03 -4.60
CA LEU A 114 15.27 -12.26 -5.26
C LEU A 114 16.79 -12.49 -5.12
N LEU A 115 17.60 -11.46 -5.35
CA LEU A 115 19.05 -11.56 -5.20
C LEU A 115 19.47 -11.92 -3.77
N SER A 116 18.75 -11.41 -2.76
CA SER A 116 18.99 -11.79 -1.36
C SER A 116 18.66 -13.24 -1.06
N LEU A 117 17.76 -13.88 -1.80
CA LEU A 117 17.40 -15.28 -1.65
C LEU A 117 18.44 -16.23 -2.27
N VAL A 118 19.13 -15.76 -3.32
CA VAL A 118 20.12 -16.57 -4.05
C VAL A 118 21.46 -16.65 -3.30
N SER A 119 21.80 -15.66 -2.47
CA SER A 119 23.13 -15.56 -1.83
C SER A 119 23.05 -15.65 -0.30
N ASP A 120 23.44 -16.78 0.28
CA ASP A 120 23.41 -17.01 1.73
C ASP A 120 24.33 -16.06 2.52
N ALA A 121 25.48 -15.70 1.97
CA ALA A 121 26.47 -14.84 2.64
C ALA A 121 26.06 -13.37 2.78
N ILE A 122 25.11 -12.92 1.94
CA ILE A 122 24.77 -11.49 1.79
C ILE A 122 23.31 -11.22 2.21
N ARG A 123 22.56 -12.31 2.44
CA ARG A 123 21.11 -12.34 2.63
C ARG A 123 20.55 -11.28 3.61
N PRO A 124 20.95 -11.23 4.89
CA PRO A 124 20.33 -10.31 5.85
C PRO A 124 20.67 -8.83 5.55
N GLY A 125 21.93 -8.57 5.19
CA GLY A 125 22.41 -7.20 4.97
C GLY A 125 21.81 -6.55 3.72
N ILE A 126 21.78 -7.25 2.58
CA ILE A 126 21.18 -6.72 1.34
C ILE A 126 19.69 -6.47 1.50
N PHE A 127 18.96 -7.39 2.13
CA PHE A 127 17.52 -7.24 2.35
C PHE A 127 17.23 -6.04 3.25
N LEU A 128 17.93 -5.89 4.38
CA LEU A 128 17.76 -4.77 5.30
C LEU A 128 18.06 -3.43 4.63
N VAL A 129 19.23 -3.31 3.98
CA VAL A 129 19.63 -2.08 3.29
C VAL A 129 18.67 -1.77 2.13
N GLY A 130 18.26 -2.78 1.36
CA GLY A 130 17.29 -2.65 0.28
C GLY A 130 15.92 -2.16 0.78
N SER A 131 15.45 -2.68 1.90
CA SER A 131 14.18 -2.28 2.52
C SER A 131 14.21 -0.82 3.01
N ILE A 132 15.30 -0.43 3.68
CA ILE A 132 15.51 0.96 4.13
C ILE A 132 15.59 1.89 2.91
N ALA A 133 16.36 1.53 1.90
CA ALA A 133 16.49 2.33 0.68
C ALA A 133 15.14 2.48 -0.04
N TYR A 134 14.37 1.39 -0.16
CA TYR A 134 13.03 1.41 -0.73
C TYR A 134 12.11 2.39 0.01
N ALA A 135 12.06 2.31 1.35
CA ALA A 135 11.25 3.21 2.16
C ALA A 135 11.68 4.68 2.02
N LEU A 136 12.99 4.97 2.05
CA LEU A 136 13.52 6.32 1.88
C LEU A 136 13.20 6.89 0.49
N VAL A 137 13.34 6.11 -0.58
CA VAL A 137 13.01 6.57 -1.93
C VAL A 137 11.53 6.84 -2.07
N LEU A 138 10.64 6.01 -1.48
CA LEU A 138 9.20 6.29 -1.44
C LEU A 138 8.90 7.64 -0.75
N LEU A 139 9.53 7.92 0.38
CA LEU A 139 9.39 9.21 1.07
C LEU A 139 9.88 10.37 0.20
N ILE A 140 11.02 10.22 -0.46
CA ILE A 140 11.57 11.24 -1.38
C ILE A 140 10.62 11.48 -2.56
N LEU A 141 9.96 10.46 -3.09
CA LEU A 141 8.98 10.61 -4.19
C LEU A 141 7.74 11.43 -3.80
N ILE A 142 7.38 11.45 -2.50
CA ILE A 142 6.24 12.23 -1.99
C ILE A 142 6.56 13.73 -1.93
N ILE A 143 7.79 14.10 -1.60
CA ILE A 143 8.20 15.50 -1.37
C ILE A 143 7.82 16.44 -2.54
N PRO A 144 8.10 16.10 -3.83
CA PRO A 144 7.78 16.99 -4.94
C PRO A 144 6.29 17.10 -5.27
N LEU A 145 5.43 16.21 -4.75
CA LEU A 145 4.00 16.22 -5.07
C LEU A 145 3.35 17.54 -4.67
N GLY A 146 3.57 17.99 -3.43
CA GLY A 146 3.03 19.25 -2.95
C GLY A 146 3.39 20.46 -3.82
N LYS A 147 4.65 20.54 -4.25
CA LYS A 147 5.08 21.60 -5.18
C LYS A 147 4.40 21.50 -6.55
N LYS A 148 4.24 20.29 -7.09
CA LYS A 148 3.59 20.06 -8.39
C LYS A 148 2.11 20.47 -8.34
N PHE A 149 1.38 20.06 -7.28
CA PHE A 149 -0.02 20.45 -7.09
C PHE A 149 -0.16 21.98 -6.92
N LYS A 150 0.63 22.58 -6.04
CA LYS A 150 0.63 24.05 -5.85
C LYS A 150 0.95 24.82 -7.14
N ASN A 151 1.81 24.28 -7.98
CA ASN A 151 2.11 24.91 -9.30
C ASN A 151 0.93 24.79 -10.27
N ILE A 152 0.16 23.68 -10.22
CA ILE A 152 -1.06 23.53 -11.01
C ILE A 152 -2.10 24.55 -10.52
N GLU A 153 -2.36 24.63 -9.22
CA GLU A 153 -3.30 25.59 -8.63
C GLU A 153 -2.94 27.03 -9.00
N LYS A 154 -1.66 27.41 -8.88
CA LYS A 154 -1.18 28.74 -9.30
C LYS A 154 -1.42 29.01 -10.77
N ARG A 155 -1.24 28.02 -11.66
CA ARG A 155 -1.45 28.16 -13.10
C ARG A 155 -2.91 28.47 -13.45
N TYR A 156 -3.83 27.90 -12.68
CA TYR A 156 -5.28 28.09 -12.90
C TYR A 156 -5.91 29.07 -11.91
N ALA A 157 -5.11 29.76 -11.08
CA ALA A 157 -5.61 30.64 -10.02
C ALA A 157 -6.57 31.73 -10.52
N SER A 158 -6.32 32.31 -11.71
CA SER A 158 -7.20 33.31 -12.32
C SER A 158 -8.53 32.75 -12.86
N SER A 159 -8.61 31.43 -13.01
CA SER A 159 -9.81 30.77 -13.54
C SER A 159 -10.73 30.28 -12.41
N PHE A 160 -10.30 30.30 -11.15
CA PHE A 160 -11.13 29.88 -10.02
C PHE A 160 -12.27 30.87 -9.81
N ASP A 161 -13.50 30.40 -9.95
CA ASP A 161 -14.71 31.16 -9.65
C ASP A 161 -15.19 30.82 -8.23
N PRO A 162 -15.31 31.80 -7.31
CA PRO A 162 -15.78 31.56 -5.94
C PRO A 162 -17.17 30.90 -5.88
N ALA A 163 -17.99 31.03 -6.91
CA ALA A 163 -19.31 30.41 -6.96
C ALA A 163 -19.27 28.88 -7.04
N PHE A 164 -18.15 28.29 -7.51
CA PHE A 164 -17.93 26.84 -7.56
C PHE A 164 -17.17 26.30 -6.35
N LYS A 165 -16.67 27.19 -5.50
CA LYS A 165 -16.12 26.79 -4.19
C LYS A 165 -17.30 26.34 -3.33
N THR A 166 -17.61 25.06 -3.39
CA THR A 166 -18.59 24.45 -2.48
C THR A 166 -18.13 24.72 -1.05
N ASN A 167 -19.09 25.01 -0.13
CA ASN A 167 -18.83 25.07 1.30
C ASN A 167 -18.45 23.65 1.81
N GLU A 168 -17.32 23.13 1.33
CA GLU A 168 -16.83 21.81 1.69
C GLU A 168 -16.39 21.77 3.16
N ASP A 169 -16.11 22.94 3.76
CA ASP A 169 -15.70 23.04 5.15
C ASP A 169 -16.74 22.45 6.12
N GLU A 170 -18.03 22.58 5.83
CA GLU A 170 -19.12 22.02 6.65
C GLU A 170 -19.18 20.48 6.56
N ALA A 171 -18.66 19.91 5.50
CA ALA A 171 -18.62 18.45 5.31
C ALA A 171 -17.42 17.78 6.05
N TRP A 172 -16.49 18.59 6.57
CA TRP A 172 -15.33 18.09 7.29
C TRP A 172 -15.55 18.04 8.79
N ILE A 173 -15.75 16.85 9.35
CA ILE A 173 -15.89 16.60 10.79
C ILE A 173 -14.51 16.73 11.42
N PHE A 174 -14.36 17.64 12.39
CA PHE A 174 -13.08 18.00 13.04
C PHE A 174 -11.94 18.33 12.05
N GLY A 175 -12.26 18.69 10.80
CA GLY A 175 -11.27 18.95 9.77
C GLY A 175 -10.49 17.71 9.27
N LEU A 176 -10.82 16.52 9.76
CA LEU A 176 -10.13 15.26 9.47
C LEU A 176 -10.95 14.29 8.64
N PHE A 177 -12.26 14.20 8.91
CA PHE A 177 -13.13 13.20 8.31
C PHE A 177 -14.14 13.88 7.39
N TYR A 178 -14.22 13.42 6.14
CA TYR A 178 -15.21 13.95 5.18
C TYR A 178 -16.50 13.13 5.22
N TYR A 179 -17.63 13.82 5.45
CA TYR A 179 -18.96 13.23 5.45
C TYR A 179 -19.93 14.12 4.67
N ASN A 180 -20.24 13.75 3.45
CA ASN A 180 -21.19 14.47 2.61
C ASN A 180 -22.15 13.52 1.89
N PRO A 181 -23.40 13.37 2.36
CA PRO A 181 -24.38 12.49 1.72
C PRO A 181 -24.81 12.95 0.31
N LYS A 182 -24.60 14.22 -0.02
CA LYS A 182 -24.94 14.80 -1.33
C LYS A 182 -23.86 14.54 -2.38
N ASP A 183 -22.62 14.26 -1.93
CA ASP A 183 -21.50 13.90 -2.81
C ASP A 183 -21.47 12.38 -3.00
N LYS A 184 -21.63 11.93 -4.25
CA LYS A 184 -21.58 10.51 -4.61
C LYS A 184 -20.15 9.98 -4.71
N SER A 185 -19.14 10.84 -4.67
CA SER A 185 -17.74 10.45 -4.72
C SER A 185 -17.34 9.75 -3.44
N SER A 186 -16.86 8.52 -3.54
CA SER A 186 -16.36 7.77 -2.37
C SER A 186 -14.98 8.23 -1.92
N ILE A 187 -14.20 8.84 -2.81
CA ILE A 187 -12.87 9.37 -2.53
C ILE A 187 -12.86 10.83 -2.93
N VAL A 188 -12.44 11.68 -2.00
CA VAL A 188 -12.37 13.13 -2.14
C VAL A 188 -10.96 13.64 -1.89
N GLU A 189 -10.64 14.85 -2.30
CA GLU A 189 -9.39 15.49 -1.91
C GLU A 189 -9.39 15.85 -0.43
N THR A 190 -8.23 15.79 0.19
CA THR A 190 -8.08 16.28 1.57
C THR A 190 -8.29 17.80 1.62
N ARG A 191 -8.76 18.31 2.75
CA ARG A 191 -8.95 19.74 2.99
C ARG A 191 -7.69 20.57 2.70
N ALA A 192 -6.51 20.00 2.90
CA ALA A 192 -5.22 20.63 2.62
C ALA A 192 -4.82 20.62 1.14
N GLY A 193 -5.64 20.05 0.25
CA GLY A 193 -5.36 19.97 -1.19
C GLY A 193 -4.27 18.95 -1.57
N ILE A 194 -3.70 18.25 -0.58
CA ILE A 194 -2.66 17.23 -0.79
C ILE A 194 -3.17 15.89 -0.25
N GLY A 195 -3.29 14.91 -1.14
CA GLY A 195 -3.76 13.57 -0.77
C GLY A 195 -5.25 13.37 -0.99
N THR A 196 -5.78 12.31 -0.41
CA THR A 196 -7.17 11.89 -0.57
C THR A 196 -7.75 11.44 0.75
N SER A 197 -9.04 11.69 0.93
CA SER A 197 -9.83 11.20 2.03
C SER A 197 -11.00 10.37 1.49
N VAL A 198 -11.68 9.66 2.35
CA VAL A 198 -12.88 8.90 1.99
C VAL A 198 -14.13 9.63 2.44
N ASN A 199 -15.16 9.61 1.59
CA ASN A 199 -16.48 10.10 1.97
C ASN A 199 -17.21 9.05 2.80
N MET A 200 -17.23 9.25 4.10
CA MET A 200 -17.87 8.34 5.06
C MET A 200 -19.40 8.24 4.88
N ALA A 201 -20.01 9.08 4.06
CA ALA A 201 -21.44 8.97 3.71
C ALA A 201 -21.69 7.86 2.67
N THR A 202 -20.71 7.48 1.87
CA THR A 202 -20.84 6.43 0.83
C THR A 202 -20.62 5.03 1.41
N GLY A 203 -21.18 4.00 0.77
CA GLY A 203 -21.00 2.60 1.19
C GLY A 203 -19.52 2.17 1.24
N LEU A 204 -18.77 2.50 0.19
CA LEU A 204 -17.32 2.20 0.12
C LEU A 204 -16.54 3.01 1.16
N GLY A 205 -16.86 4.29 1.35
CA GLY A 205 -16.21 5.11 2.36
C GLY A 205 -16.44 4.61 3.78
N LYS A 206 -17.66 4.17 4.10
CA LYS A 206 -17.97 3.51 5.39
C LYS A 206 -17.13 2.24 5.58
N GLY A 207 -17.09 1.37 4.55
CA GLY A 207 -16.34 0.13 4.60
C GLY A 207 -14.84 0.38 4.85
N LEU A 208 -14.23 1.30 4.11
CA LEU A 208 -12.83 1.65 4.28
C LEU A 208 -12.55 2.28 5.64
N THR A 209 -13.44 3.14 6.14
CA THR A 209 -13.29 3.75 7.48
C THR A 209 -13.37 2.70 8.58
N ILE A 210 -14.36 1.80 8.52
CA ILE A 210 -14.49 0.70 9.50
C ILE A 210 -13.27 -0.20 9.45
N PHE A 211 -12.83 -0.59 8.25
CA PHE A 211 -11.62 -1.40 8.08
C PHE A 211 -10.38 -0.72 8.69
N SER A 212 -10.19 0.58 8.44
CA SER A 212 -9.06 1.33 9.00
C SER A 212 -9.11 1.42 10.52
N ILE A 213 -10.30 1.58 11.11
CA ILE A 213 -10.48 1.59 12.57
C ILE A 213 -10.15 0.21 13.15
N ILE A 214 -10.66 -0.87 12.55
CA ILE A 214 -10.38 -2.24 13.00
C ILE A 214 -8.87 -2.52 12.91
N ALA A 215 -8.24 -2.19 11.76
CA ALA A 215 -6.81 -2.37 11.58
C ALA A 215 -5.99 -1.59 12.63
N MET A 216 -6.36 -0.32 12.89
CA MET A 216 -5.69 0.49 13.91
C MET A 216 -5.86 -0.09 15.31
N LEU A 217 -7.05 -0.59 15.64
CA LEU A 217 -7.32 -1.19 16.94
C LEU A 217 -6.67 -2.58 17.10
N SER A 218 -6.44 -3.31 16.02
CA SER A 218 -5.78 -4.62 16.08
C SER A 218 -4.27 -4.53 16.41
N ILE A 219 -3.61 -3.43 16.07
CA ILE A 219 -2.17 -3.24 16.32
C ILE A 219 -1.79 -3.44 17.79
N PRO A 220 -2.44 -2.78 18.78
CA PRO A 220 -2.12 -2.99 20.19
C PRO A 220 -2.31 -4.44 20.65
N PHE A 221 -3.35 -5.11 20.15
CA PHE A 221 -3.60 -6.51 20.52
C PHE A 221 -2.53 -7.44 19.97
N ILE A 222 -2.13 -7.24 18.70
CA ILE A 222 -1.02 -8.00 18.09
C ILE A 222 0.28 -7.74 18.85
N SER A 223 0.55 -6.49 19.22
CA SER A 223 1.76 -6.11 19.97
C SER A 223 1.78 -6.76 21.36
N ILE A 224 0.64 -6.75 22.07
CA ILE A 224 0.52 -7.40 23.39
C ILE A 224 0.71 -8.91 23.22
N PHE A 225 0.12 -9.53 22.20
CA PHE A 225 0.28 -10.94 21.93
C PHE A 225 1.75 -11.32 21.67
N MET A 226 2.46 -10.56 20.82
CA MET A 226 3.89 -10.78 20.56
C MET A 226 4.74 -10.61 21.83
N ILE A 227 4.43 -9.62 22.67
CA ILE A 227 5.10 -9.46 23.96
C ILE A 227 4.83 -10.66 24.88
N MET A 228 3.59 -11.13 24.92
CA MET A 228 3.26 -12.32 25.74
C MET A 228 4.03 -13.55 25.25
N GLU A 229 4.15 -13.73 23.94
CA GLU A 229 4.89 -14.84 23.34
C GLU A 229 6.38 -14.78 23.72
N GLU A 230 7.01 -13.62 23.60
CA GLU A 230 8.43 -13.40 23.93
C GLU A 230 8.74 -13.62 25.41
N PHE A 231 7.86 -13.17 26.31
CA PHE A 231 8.13 -13.20 27.76
C PHE A 231 7.48 -14.38 28.50
N THR A 232 6.74 -15.24 27.84
CA THR A 232 6.18 -16.43 28.47
C THR A 232 7.20 -17.56 28.45
N PRO A 233 7.61 -18.11 29.59
CA PRO A 233 8.59 -19.19 29.64
C PRO A 233 7.99 -20.48 29.05
N ILE A 234 8.83 -21.22 28.33
CA ILE A 234 8.49 -22.55 27.85
C ILE A 234 8.48 -23.50 29.05
N HIS A 235 7.40 -24.23 29.27
CA HIS A 235 7.28 -25.24 30.28
C HIS A 235 7.63 -26.62 29.70
N LEU A 236 8.70 -27.23 30.21
CA LEU A 236 9.14 -28.56 29.84
C LEU A 236 8.86 -29.52 31.00
N VAL A 237 8.10 -30.57 30.75
CA VAL A 237 7.79 -31.62 31.73
C VAL A 237 8.00 -33.00 31.10
N ILE A 238 8.75 -33.85 31.77
CA ILE A 238 8.93 -35.27 31.37
C ILE A 238 7.96 -36.09 32.23
N LYS A 239 7.09 -36.85 31.61
CA LYS A 239 6.16 -37.74 32.25
C LYS A 239 5.93 -38.99 31.40
N ASP A 240 6.04 -40.18 32.01
CA ASP A 240 5.80 -41.48 31.37
C ASP A 240 6.59 -41.64 30.03
N ASP A 241 7.89 -41.31 30.04
CA ASP A 241 8.81 -41.34 28.90
C ASP A 241 8.43 -40.40 27.75
N THR A 242 7.60 -39.40 28.02
CA THR A 242 7.21 -38.36 27.06
C THR A 242 7.61 -36.97 27.54
N LEU A 243 8.31 -36.21 26.72
CA LEU A 243 8.64 -34.80 26.94
C LEU A 243 7.48 -33.95 26.44
N TYR A 244 6.81 -33.25 27.34
CA TYR A 244 5.82 -32.29 27.06
C TYR A 244 6.46 -30.89 27.03
N CYS A 245 6.24 -30.18 25.95
CA CYS A 245 6.66 -28.78 25.80
C CYS A 245 5.39 -27.93 25.61
N GLU A 246 5.15 -27.04 26.55
CA GLU A 246 3.97 -26.18 26.55
C GLU A 246 4.41 -24.70 26.46
N HIS A 247 3.91 -23.99 25.47
CA HIS A 247 4.14 -22.57 25.31
C HIS A 247 2.90 -21.90 24.70
N ILE A 248 2.26 -21.03 25.44
CA ILE A 248 1.02 -20.31 25.11
C ILE A 248 -0.05 -21.18 24.41
N PHE A 249 0.01 -21.32 23.07
CA PHE A 249 -0.93 -22.10 22.24
C PHE A 249 -0.25 -23.29 21.58
N GLU A 250 1.04 -23.50 21.80
CA GLU A 250 1.80 -24.58 21.20
C GLU A 250 2.08 -25.64 22.26
N ASN A 251 1.59 -26.85 22.01
CA ASN A 251 1.78 -28.02 22.87
C ASN A 251 2.38 -29.12 22.03
N TYR A 252 3.58 -29.54 22.38
CA TYR A 252 4.28 -30.64 21.74
C TYR A 252 4.47 -31.76 22.73
N ALA A 253 4.30 -33.01 22.28
CA ALA A 253 4.61 -34.22 23.02
C ALA A 253 5.63 -35.04 22.21
N ILE A 254 6.81 -35.25 22.75
CA ILE A 254 7.92 -35.94 22.08
C ILE A 254 8.26 -37.17 22.92
N ASP A 255 8.18 -38.34 22.31
CA ASP A 255 8.61 -39.59 22.96
C ASP A 255 10.11 -39.54 23.17
N THR A 256 10.58 -39.79 24.43
CA THR A 256 11.98 -39.71 24.80
C THR A 256 12.82 -40.74 24.06
N ASP A 257 12.25 -41.88 23.68
CA ASP A 257 12.95 -42.92 22.90
C ASP A 257 13.28 -42.48 21.48
N THR A 258 12.62 -41.42 20.96
CA THR A 258 12.89 -40.85 19.64
C THR A 258 14.00 -39.79 19.67
N ILE A 259 14.43 -39.34 20.84
CA ILE A 259 15.44 -38.29 20.98
C ILE A 259 16.83 -38.90 20.80
N SER A 260 17.46 -38.63 19.68
CA SER A 260 18.80 -39.14 19.36
C SER A 260 19.94 -38.28 19.93
N ASN A 261 19.73 -36.99 20.14
CA ASN A 261 20.74 -36.07 20.68
C ASN A 261 20.09 -34.84 21.32
N VAL A 262 20.70 -34.35 22.39
CA VAL A 262 20.34 -33.09 23.03
C VAL A 262 21.59 -32.23 23.11
N SER A 263 21.57 -31.05 22.53
CA SER A 263 22.64 -30.07 22.61
C SER A 263 22.13 -28.69 23.03
N LEU A 264 22.89 -28.00 23.85
CA LEU A 264 22.67 -26.57 24.09
C LEU A 264 23.11 -25.83 22.83
N VAL A 265 22.22 -25.04 22.30
CA VAL A 265 22.50 -24.09 21.20
C VAL A 265 22.55 -22.71 21.84
N ASP A 266 23.71 -22.06 21.81
CA ASP A 266 23.82 -20.65 22.18
C ASP A 266 23.25 -19.83 21.03
N GLU A 267 22.24 -19.00 21.33
CA GLU A 267 21.63 -18.05 20.36
C GLU A 267 22.50 -16.80 20.15
#